data_a80002e07c63a8e292409cf69c9bc6fc
#
_entry.id   a80002e07c63a8e292409cf69c9bc6fc
#
_cell.length_a   1.000
_cell.length_b   1.000
_cell.length_c   1.000
_cell.angle_alpha   90.00
_cell.angle_beta   90.00
_cell.angle_gamma   90.00
#
_symmetry.space_group_name_H-M   'P 1'
#
loop_
_entity.id
_entity.type
_entity.pdbx_description
1 polymer ?
#
loop_
_entity_poly.entity_id
_entity_poly.type
_entity_poly.pdbx_seq_one_letter_code
_entity_poly.pdbx_strand_id
1 'polypeptide(L)'
;MADRYVVNSTDLKAVADKIRELTKTSASLSFPNGMVAALDDLTVGGSGKVIVNVESGSVVTATKGTTIATATSVNGVAYLYLPEDGTYTIVASKDGQTTPNAKTVTCPYEVSLSYIDSTLNNNDWGTIRAIADKGEGANYWNVGDTKSITITGKIGNTNTSQTINAFILGFNHNTGKEGNNLIHFLIGKSGDNICGMTDS
;
A
#
# COMPACT_ATOMS: atom_id res chain seq x y z
N MET A 1 40.57 8.58 13.15
CA MET A 1 40.78 9.91 12.58
C MET A 1 39.75 10.10 11.49
N ALA A 2 38.93 11.15 11.54
CA ALA A 2 38.01 11.41 10.46
C ALA A 2 38.81 11.99 9.28
N ASP A 3 38.67 11.41 8.09
CA ASP A 3 39.32 11.90 6.87
C ASP A 3 38.82 13.33 6.60
N ARG A 4 39.75 14.28 6.57
CA ARG A 4 39.44 15.66 6.21
C ARG A 4 39.61 15.84 4.69
N TYR A 5 38.49 16.00 4.01
CA TYR A 5 38.48 16.39 2.61
C TYR A 5 38.45 17.93 2.48
N VAL A 6 39.38 18.51 1.74
CA VAL A 6 39.33 19.92 1.39
C VAL A 6 38.55 20.07 0.09
N VAL A 7 37.37 20.68 0.20
CA VAL A 7 36.53 20.96 -0.98
C VAL A 7 36.71 22.43 -1.34
N ASN A 8 36.97 22.68 -2.62
CA ASN A 8 37.11 24.02 -3.17
C ASN A 8 35.73 24.72 -3.24
N SER A 9 35.66 26.01 -2.87
CA SER A 9 34.42 26.79 -2.92
C SER A 9 33.82 26.91 -4.31
N THR A 10 34.67 26.88 -5.36
CA THR A 10 34.23 26.90 -6.76
C THR A 10 33.51 25.61 -7.12
N ASP A 11 34.01 24.47 -6.66
CA ASP A 11 33.37 23.14 -6.89
C ASP A 11 32.05 23.03 -6.16
N LEU A 12 31.99 23.49 -4.91
CA LEU A 12 30.73 23.55 -4.15
C LEU A 12 29.72 24.46 -4.84
N LYS A 13 30.16 25.60 -5.37
CA LYS A 13 29.28 26.48 -6.13
C LYS A 13 28.75 25.80 -7.39
N ALA A 14 29.57 25.09 -8.12
CA ALA A 14 29.19 24.37 -9.34
C ALA A 14 28.16 23.28 -9.03
N VAL A 15 28.36 22.54 -7.93
CA VAL A 15 27.35 21.53 -7.44
C VAL A 15 26.06 22.22 -7.08
N ALA A 16 26.09 23.31 -6.31
CA ALA A 16 24.90 24.06 -5.95
C ALA A 16 24.14 24.63 -7.14
N ASP A 17 24.89 25.13 -8.16
CA ASP A 17 24.31 25.65 -9.41
C ASP A 17 23.61 24.52 -10.17
N LYS A 18 24.23 23.33 -10.24
CA LYS A 18 23.62 22.17 -10.89
C LYS A 18 22.38 21.65 -10.16
N ILE A 19 22.40 21.63 -8.84
CA ILE A 19 21.21 21.29 -8.02
C ILE A 19 20.10 22.30 -8.30
N ARG A 20 20.38 23.61 -8.32
CA ARG A 20 19.38 24.65 -8.63
C ARG A 20 18.79 24.49 -10.03
N GLU A 21 19.62 24.16 -11.02
CA GLU A 21 19.18 23.89 -12.39
C GLU A 21 18.18 22.69 -12.41
N LEU A 22 18.53 21.60 -11.73
CA LEU A 22 17.73 20.39 -11.68
C LEU A 22 16.42 20.58 -10.90
N THR A 23 16.47 21.26 -9.75
CA THR A 23 15.32 21.50 -8.87
C THR A 23 14.49 22.72 -9.27
N LYS A 24 14.95 23.47 -10.28
CA LYS A 24 14.34 24.74 -10.74
C LYS A 24 14.13 25.76 -9.61
N THR A 25 14.99 25.72 -8.58
CA THR A 25 14.97 26.69 -7.49
C THR A 25 15.97 27.80 -7.71
N SER A 26 15.60 29.03 -7.33
CA SER A 26 16.52 30.17 -7.28
C SER A 26 17.09 30.44 -5.88
N ALA A 27 16.67 29.64 -4.89
CA ALA A 27 17.08 29.80 -3.50
C ALA A 27 18.58 29.56 -3.29
N SER A 28 19.17 30.25 -2.32
CA SER A 28 20.53 29.95 -1.86
C SER A 28 20.53 28.60 -1.14
N LEU A 29 21.46 27.71 -1.54
CA LEU A 29 21.61 26.38 -0.94
C LEU A 29 22.78 26.38 0.02
N SER A 30 22.51 26.14 1.32
CA SER A 30 23.57 25.94 2.31
C SER A 30 24.18 24.54 2.18
N PHE A 31 25.49 24.45 2.38
CA PHE A 31 26.20 23.16 2.39
C PHE A 31 26.29 22.61 3.83
N PRO A 32 26.07 21.29 4.03
CA PRO A 32 25.55 20.30 3.10
C PRO A 32 24.00 20.24 3.10
N ASN A 33 23.36 20.70 4.17
CA ASN A 33 21.96 20.40 4.46
C ASN A 33 20.98 21.02 3.44
N GLY A 34 21.22 22.24 2.99
CA GLY A 34 20.36 22.87 1.99
C GLY A 34 20.45 22.20 0.62
N MET A 35 21.61 21.66 0.28
CA MET A 35 21.79 20.90 -0.97
C MET A 35 21.08 19.54 -0.88
N VAL A 36 21.20 18.85 0.26
CA VAL A 36 20.51 17.58 0.49
C VAL A 36 19.00 17.80 0.42
N ALA A 37 18.47 18.79 1.17
CA ALA A 37 17.04 19.08 1.15
C ALA A 37 16.51 19.42 -0.26
N ALA A 38 17.29 20.19 -1.05
CA ALA A 38 16.90 20.50 -2.41
C ALA A 38 16.91 19.26 -3.33
N LEU A 39 17.78 18.28 -3.09
CA LEU A 39 17.78 17.01 -3.80
C LEU A 39 16.62 16.11 -3.39
N ASP A 40 16.21 16.16 -2.12
CA ASP A 40 15.02 15.43 -1.63
C ASP A 40 13.73 15.93 -2.29
N ASP A 41 13.70 17.23 -2.64
CA ASP A 41 12.60 17.86 -3.37
C ASP A 41 12.74 17.73 -4.91
N LEU A 42 13.80 17.07 -5.40
CA LEU A 42 14.05 16.94 -6.81
C LEU A 42 12.97 16.10 -7.49
N THR A 43 12.16 16.75 -8.31
CA THR A 43 11.31 16.08 -9.29
C THR A 43 12.08 15.84 -10.57
N VAL A 44 12.61 14.64 -10.76
CA VAL A 44 13.37 14.28 -11.95
C VAL A 44 12.43 14.20 -13.15
N GLY A 45 12.37 15.27 -13.93
CA GLY A 45 11.76 15.28 -15.28
C GLY A 45 10.26 14.99 -15.35
N GLY A 46 9.53 15.13 -14.24
CA GLY A 46 8.12 14.85 -14.17
C GLY A 46 7.52 15.44 -12.91
N SER A 47 6.24 15.44 -12.83
CA SER A 47 5.44 16.22 -11.92
C SER A 47 5.35 15.70 -10.51
N GLY A 48 6.08 14.64 -10.11
CA GLY A 48 6.04 14.34 -8.72
C GLY A 48 6.63 13.03 -8.24
N LYS A 49 6.78 12.96 -6.93
CA LYS A 49 7.19 11.80 -6.17
C LYS A 49 5.96 11.10 -5.59
N VAL A 50 5.87 9.79 -5.76
CA VAL A 50 4.90 8.95 -5.06
C VAL A 50 5.66 8.15 -4.00
N ILE A 51 5.16 8.19 -2.77
CA ILE A 51 5.67 7.40 -1.65
C ILE A 51 4.82 6.13 -1.55
N VAL A 52 5.45 4.97 -1.60
CA VAL A 52 4.77 3.68 -1.49
C VAL A 52 5.28 2.95 -0.26
N ASN A 53 4.40 2.74 0.70
CA ASN A 53 4.68 1.92 1.88
C ASN A 53 4.39 0.46 1.53
N VAL A 54 5.41 -0.37 1.54
CA VAL A 54 5.32 -1.80 1.21
C VAL A 54 6.52 -2.53 1.82
N GLU A 55 6.41 -3.82 2.02
CA GLU A 55 7.48 -4.65 2.59
C GLU A 55 8.85 -4.40 1.94
N SER A 56 9.90 -4.32 2.76
CA SER A 56 11.27 -4.07 2.30
C SER A 56 11.76 -5.12 1.30
N GLY A 57 12.44 -4.68 0.25
CA GLY A 57 12.90 -5.53 -0.85
C GLY A 57 11.86 -5.73 -1.96
N SER A 58 10.66 -5.15 -1.85
CA SER A 58 9.66 -5.20 -2.91
C SER A 58 10.04 -4.30 -4.08
N VAL A 59 9.82 -4.77 -5.30
CA VAL A 59 9.89 -3.95 -6.52
C VAL A 59 8.53 -3.33 -6.76
N VAL A 60 8.45 -2.02 -6.64
CA VAL A 60 7.23 -1.25 -6.91
C VAL A 60 7.23 -0.78 -8.36
N THR A 61 6.15 -0.99 -9.06
CA THR A 61 5.96 -0.59 -10.46
C THR A 61 4.76 0.33 -10.57
N ALA A 62 4.96 1.50 -11.17
CA ALA A 62 3.90 2.42 -11.55
C ALA A 62 3.75 2.43 -13.09
N THR A 63 2.54 2.28 -13.58
CA THR A 63 2.23 2.18 -15.01
C THR A 63 1.17 3.19 -15.42
N LYS A 64 1.42 3.91 -16.51
CA LYS A 64 0.47 4.80 -17.20
C LYS A 64 0.62 4.62 -18.71
N GLY A 65 -0.30 3.89 -19.35
CA GLY A 65 -0.15 3.51 -20.75
C GLY A 65 1.14 2.73 -21.00
N THR A 66 2.04 3.27 -21.80
CA THR A 66 3.37 2.70 -22.07
C THR A 66 4.45 3.19 -21.11
N THR A 67 4.16 4.19 -20.29
CA THR A 67 5.10 4.76 -19.31
C THR A 67 5.18 3.87 -18.09
N ILE A 68 6.39 3.44 -17.74
CA ILE A 68 6.67 2.58 -16.59
C ILE A 68 7.76 3.23 -15.74
N ALA A 69 7.51 3.33 -14.43
CA ALA A 69 8.50 3.71 -13.44
C ALA A 69 8.60 2.61 -12.38
N THR A 70 9.82 2.31 -11.92
CA THR A 70 10.07 1.28 -10.90
C THR A 70 10.97 1.80 -9.79
N ALA A 71 10.76 1.29 -8.58
CA ALA A 71 11.64 1.52 -7.44
C ALA A 71 11.64 0.30 -6.53
N THR A 72 12.74 0.06 -5.81
CA THR A 72 12.80 -0.98 -4.79
C THR A 72 12.59 -0.36 -3.41
N SER A 73 11.74 -0.98 -2.60
CA SER A 73 11.50 -0.52 -1.23
C SER A 73 12.69 -0.82 -0.31
N VAL A 74 13.05 0.16 0.50
CA VAL A 74 14.09 0.05 1.54
C VAL A 74 13.45 0.48 2.86
N ASN A 75 13.63 -0.31 3.91
CA ASN A 75 13.01 -0.06 5.22
C ASN A 75 11.50 0.15 5.16
N GLY A 76 10.82 -0.57 4.26
CA GLY A 76 9.37 -0.50 4.14
C GLY A 76 8.84 0.63 3.24
N VAL A 77 9.71 1.41 2.60
CA VAL A 77 9.31 2.55 1.76
C VAL A 77 9.98 2.48 0.39
N ALA A 78 9.23 2.74 -0.67
CA ALA A 78 9.75 2.98 -2.01
C ALA A 78 9.38 4.40 -2.47
N TYR A 79 10.31 5.09 -3.10
CA TYR A 79 10.10 6.40 -3.71
C TYR A 79 10.07 6.26 -5.23
N LEU A 80 8.92 6.47 -5.83
CA LEU A 80 8.74 6.49 -7.27
C LEU A 80 8.77 7.92 -7.77
N TYR A 81 9.66 8.20 -8.71
CA TYR A 81 9.70 9.47 -9.42
C TYR A 81 9.04 9.27 -10.78
N LEU A 82 7.89 9.88 -10.96
CA LEU A 82 7.07 9.70 -12.15
C LEU A 82 7.47 10.72 -13.21
N PRO A 83 7.69 10.29 -14.47
CA PRO A 83 8.25 11.16 -15.50
C PRO A 83 7.27 12.23 -16.02
N GLU A 84 5.98 12.07 -15.76
CA GLU A 84 4.96 13.00 -16.23
C GLU A 84 3.74 13.04 -15.27
N ASP A 85 2.95 14.11 -15.36
CA ASP A 85 1.68 14.22 -14.63
C ASP A 85 0.68 13.15 -15.06
N GLY A 86 -0.17 12.76 -14.16
CA GLY A 86 -1.31 11.92 -14.47
C GLY A 86 -1.56 10.81 -13.47
N THR A 87 -2.43 9.91 -13.88
CA THR A 87 -2.91 8.82 -13.06
C THR A 87 -2.16 7.54 -13.40
N TYR A 88 -1.54 6.94 -12.38
CA TYR A 88 -0.76 5.71 -12.50
C TYR A 88 -1.43 4.59 -11.72
N THR A 89 -1.30 3.38 -12.26
CA THR A 89 -1.61 2.15 -11.53
C THR A 89 -0.33 1.64 -10.88
N ILE A 90 -0.37 1.42 -9.57
CA ILE A 90 0.80 1.02 -8.77
C ILE A 90 0.58 -0.37 -8.19
N VAL A 91 1.57 -1.23 -8.38
CA VAL A 91 1.66 -2.58 -7.80
C VAL A 91 3.05 -2.81 -7.23
N ALA A 92 3.18 -3.77 -6.34
CA ALA A 92 4.49 -4.23 -5.89
C ALA A 92 4.62 -5.75 -6.07
N SER A 93 5.85 -6.21 -6.30
CA SER A 93 6.18 -7.62 -6.41
C SER A 93 7.41 -7.97 -5.57
N LYS A 94 7.38 -9.16 -4.96
CA LYS A 94 8.49 -9.74 -4.19
C LYS A 94 8.35 -11.25 -4.17
N ASP A 95 9.46 -11.96 -4.37
CA ASP A 95 9.54 -13.44 -4.30
C ASP A 95 8.48 -14.17 -5.14
N GLY A 96 8.19 -13.64 -6.34
CA GLY A 96 7.19 -14.19 -7.25
C GLY A 96 5.73 -13.82 -6.94
N GLN A 97 5.48 -13.14 -5.82
CA GLN A 97 4.16 -12.60 -5.46
C GLN A 97 3.99 -11.18 -5.98
N THR A 98 2.76 -10.80 -6.25
CA THR A 98 2.37 -9.43 -6.60
C THR A 98 1.23 -8.99 -5.69
N THR A 99 1.23 -7.72 -5.27
CA THR A 99 0.15 -7.19 -4.43
C THR A 99 -1.19 -7.29 -5.18
N PRO A 100 -2.24 -7.83 -4.55
CA PRO A 100 -3.50 -8.15 -5.23
C PRO A 100 -4.30 -6.90 -5.62
N ASN A 101 -4.13 -5.82 -4.85
CA ASN A 101 -4.83 -4.56 -5.06
C ASN A 101 -3.89 -3.56 -5.73
N ALA A 102 -4.02 -3.39 -7.04
CA ALA A 102 -3.44 -2.24 -7.71
C ALA A 102 -4.08 -0.95 -7.18
N LYS A 103 -3.26 0.05 -6.87
CA LYS A 103 -3.73 1.38 -6.46
C LYS A 103 -3.60 2.35 -7.61
N THR A 104 -4.63 3.14 -7.81
CA THR A 104 -4.61 4.23 -8.79
C THR A 104 -4.32 5.53 -8.06
N VAL A 105 -3.25 6.21 -8.44
CA VAL A 105 -2.81 7.45 -7.78
C VAL A 105 -2.54 8.53 -8.81
N THR A 106 -2.86 9.76 -8.44
CA THR A 106 -2.47 10.96 -9.18
C THR A 106 -1.35 11.64 -8.40
N CYS A 107 -0.22 11.81 -9.04
CA CYS A 107 1.00 12.32 -8.45
C CYS A 107 0.89 13.82 -8.03
N PRO A 108 1.45 14.23 -6.86
CA PRO A 108 2.15 13.45 -5.84
C PRO A 108 1.21 12.76 -4.86
N TYR A 109 1.58 11.57 -4.36
CA TYR A 109 0.75 10.82 -3.42
C TYR A 109 1.54 9.80 -2.59
N GLU A 110 0.96 9.40 -1.46
CA GLU A 110 1.41 8.26 -0.66
C GLU A 110 0.40 7.12 -0.79
N VAL A 111 0.88 5.91 -1.00
CA VAL A 111 0.06 4.71 -1.12
C VAL A 111 0.67 3.57 -0.32
N SER A 112 -0.19 2.74 0.27
CA SER A 112 0.20 1.51 0.95
C SER A 112 -0.25 0.29 0.15
N LEU A 113 0.65 -0.66 -0.03
CA LEU A 113 0.40 -1.94 -0.70
C LEU A 113 0.73 -3.07 0.27
N SER A 114 -0.08 -4.13 0.25
CA SER A 114 0.12 -5.32 1.07
C SER A 114 0.09 -6.59 0.24
N TYR A 115 0.88 -7.58 0.65
CA TYR A 115 0.82 -8.94 0.12
C TYR A 115 -0.30 -9.72 0.79
N ILE A 116 -0.69 -10.85 0.19
CA ILE A 116 -1.68 -11.76 0.76
C ILE A 116 -1.01 -12.55 1.88
N ASP A 117 -1.61 -12.50 3.07
CA ASP A 117 -1.21 -13.35 4.20
C ASP A 117 -2.03 -14.64 4.18
N SER A 118 -1.40 -15.78 4.44
CA SER A 118 -2.07 -17.08 4.55
C SER A 118 -3.04 -17.16 5.73
N THR A 119 -2.87 -16.30 6.74
CA THR A 119 -3.83 -16.14 7.84
C THR A 119 -4.88 -15.13 7.41
N LEU A 120 -6.11 -15.57 7.22
CA LEU A 120 -7.22 -14.72 6.75
C LEU A 120 -7.36 -13.42 7.54
N ASN A 121 -7.22 -13.49 8.88
CA ASN A 121 -7.39 -12.33 9.77
C ASN A 121 -6.38 -11.21 9.54
N ASN A 122 -5.20 -11.50 9.00
CA ASN A 122 -4.14 -10.51 8.76
C ASN A 122 -4.37 -9.69 7.49
N ASN A 123 -5.31 -10.09 6.64
CA ASN A 123 -5.64 -9.38 5.41
C ASN A 123 -6.73 -8.33 5.66
N ASP A 124 -6.65 -7.19 5.00
CA ASP A 124 -7.78 -6.24 4.96
C ASP A 124 -8.92 -6.75 4.04
N TRP A 125 -10.11 -6.18 4.21
CA TRP A 125 -11.27 -6.59 3.41
C TRP A 125 -11.12 -6.27 1.92
N GLY A 126 -10.34 -5.24 1.56
CA GLY A 126 -10.02 -4.91 0.18
C GLY A 126 -9.17 -5.99 -0.50
N THR A 127 -8.17 -6.51 0.22
CA THR A 127 -7.34 -7.65 -0.21
C THR A 127 -8.20 -8.91 -0.38
N ILE A 128 -9.04 -9.24 0.62
CA ILE A 128 -9.93 -10.40 0.56
C ILE A 128 -10.86 -10.30 -0.66
N ARG A 129 -11.44 -9.12 -0.89
CA ARG A 129 -12.31 -8.87 -2.04
C ARG A 129 -11.57 -9.03 -3.36
N ALA A 130 -10.36 -8.46 -3.49
CA ALA A 130 -9.58 -8.56 -4.73
C ALA A 130 -9.23 -10.01 -5.10
N ILE A 131 -9.01 -10.86 -4.10
CA ILE A 131 -8.78 -12.29 -4.29
C ILE A 131 -10.10 -13.02 -4.64
N ALA A 132 -11.20 -12.65 -4.00
CA ALA A 132 -12.51 -13.18 -4.35
C ALA A 132 -12.86 -12.84 -5.81
N ASP A 133 -12.72 -11.58 -6.23
CA ASP A 133 -13.03 -11.13 -7.59
C ASP A 133 -12.23 -11.90 -8.67
N LYS A 134 -11.04 -12.42 -8.32
CA LYS A 134 -10.24 -13.32 -9.18
C LYS A 134 -10.66 -14.79 -9.11
N GLY A 135 -11.52 -15.17 -8.18
CA GLY A 135 -11.89 -16.57 -7.94
C GLY A 135 -10.81 -17.40 -7.24
N GLU A 136 -9.82 -16.74 -6.64
CA GLU A 136 -8.61 -17.38 -6.09
C GLU A 136 -8.67 -17.63 -4.58
N GLY A 137 -9.79 -17.33 -3.91
CA GLY A 137 -9.91 -17.42 -2.45
C GLY A 137 -9.47 -18.75 -1.86
N ALA A 138 -9.85 -19.86 -2.48
CA ALA A 138 -9.47 -21.21 -2.06
C ALA A 138 -7.98 -21.55 -2.22
N ASN A 139 -7.21 -20.73 -2.93
CA ASN A 139 -5.75 -20.90 -3.07
C ASN A 139 -5.00 -20.40 -1.83
N TYR A 140 -5.63 -19.54 -1.04
CA TYR A 140 -4.99 -18.87 0.11
C TYR A 140 -5.61 -19.25 1.44
N TRP A 141 -6.94 -19.48 1.47
CA TRP A 141 -7.69 -19.71 2.71
C TRP A 141 -8.59 -20.94 2.61
N ASN A 142 -8.99 -21.45 3.76
CA ASN A 142 -9.81 -22.65 3.88
C ASN A 142 -11.20 -22.31 4.47
N VAL A 143 -12.16 -23.18 4.21
CA VAL A 143 -13.45 -23.15 4.94
C VAL A 143 -13.17 -23.27 6.44
N GLY A 144 -13.77 -22.40 7.24
CA GLY A 144 -13.55 -22.29 8.66
C GLY A 144 -12.52 -21.26 9.09
N ASP A 145 -11.66 -20.75 8.19
CA ASP A 145 -10.77 -19.64 8.50
C ASP A 145 -11.55 -18.40 8.93
N THR A 146 -11.02 -17.68 9.91
CA THR A 146 -11.74 -16.61 10.59
C THR A 146 -11.13 -15.25 10.38
N LYS A 147 -12.00 -14.23 10.37
CA LYS A 147 -11.63 -12.83 10.42
C LYS A 147 -12.44 -12.11 11.48
N SER A 148 -11.74 -11.41 12.37
CA SER A 148 -12.36 -10.59 13.41
C SER A 148 -13.02 -9.34 12.84
N ILE A 149 -14.24 -9.06 13.29
CA ILE A 149 -15.01 -7.87 12.95
C ILE A 149 -15.42 -7.20 14.27
N THR A 150 -15.13 -5.90 14.40
CA THR A 150 -15.64 -5.12 15.52
C THR A 150 -16.89 -4.38 15.09
N ILE A 151 -17.99 -4.68 15.76
CA ILE A 151 -19.28 -4.01 15.55
C ILE A 151 -19.45 -3.01 16.68
N THR A 152 -19.66 -1.74 16.32
CA THR A 152 -19.94 -0.67 17.26
C THR A 152 -21.35 -0.15 17.02
N GLY A 153 -22.06 0.18 18.08
CA GLY A 153 -23.42 0.68 17.96
C GLY A 153 -23.97 1.17 19.30
N LYS A 154 -25.28 1.40 19.34
CA LYS A 154 -26.01 1.74 20.56
C LYS A 154 -27.12 0.75 20.78
N ILE A 155 -27.25 0.30 22.03
CA ILE A 155 -28.43 -0.43 22.52
C ILE A 155 -29.09 0.52 23.51
N GLY A 156 -30.26 1.07 23.14
CA GLY A 156 -30.84 2.18 23.87
C GLY A 156 -29.91 3.40 23.90
N ASN A 157 -29.52 3.87 25.08
CA ASN A 157 -28.60 4.98 25.28
C ASN A 157 -27.15 4.55 25.53
N THR A 158 -26.87 3.26 25.56
CA THR A 158 -25.53 2.72 25.88
C THR A 158 -24.76 2.42 24.61
N ASN A 159 -23.55 3.00 24.49
CA ASN A 159 -22.61 2.63 23.43
C ASN A 159 -22.10 1.22 23.68
N THR A 160 -22.13 0.38 22.66
CA THR A 160 -21.63 -1.00 22.71
C THR A 160 -20.57 -1.20 21.63
N SER A 161 -19.56 -1.99 21.96
CA SER A 161 -18.56 -2.45 21.01
C SER A 161 -18.34 -3.95 21.26
N GLN A 162 -18.52 -4.75 20.23
CA GLN A 162 -18.36 -6.20 20.31
C GLN A 162 -17.49 -6.69 19.15
N THR A 163 -16.49 -7.51 19.46
CA THR A 163 -15.69 -8.20 18.45
C THR A 163 -16.25 -9.59 18.26
N ILE A 164 -16.58 -9.92 17.02
CA ILE A 164 -17.11 -11.24 16.60
C ILE A 164 -16.26 -11.76 15.45
N ASN A 165 -16.33 -13.06 15.17
CA ASN A 165 -15.64 -13.66 14.05
C ASN A 165 -16.61 -13.89 12.89
N ALA A 166 -16.19 -13.45 11.69
CA ALA A 166 -16.68 -13.97 10.43
C ALA A 166 -15.81 -15.16 10.03
N PHE A 167 -16.38 -16.27 9.64
CA PHE A 167 -15.62 -17.41 9.15
C PHE A 167 -16.07 -17.83 7.76
N ILE A 168 -15.13 -18.33 6.97
CA ILE A 168 -15.43 -18.79 5.61
C ILE A 168 -16.35 -20.00 5.68
N LEU A 169 -17.54 -19.87 5.09
CA LEU A 169 -18.50 -20.94 4.93
C LEU A 169 -18.25 -21.76 3.67
N GLY A 170 -17.75 -21.10 2.62
CA GLY A 170 -17.45 -21.74 1.35
C GLY A 170 -17.02 -20.77 0.27
N PHE A 171 -16.55 -21.34 -0.83
CA PHE A 171 -16.16 -20.63 -2.03
C PHE A 171 -17.13 -21.01 -3.17
N ASN A 172 -17.72 -20.02 -3.81
CA ASN A 172 -18.58 -20.24 -5.00
C ASN A 172 -19.70 -21.27 -4.82
N HIS A 173 -20.20 -21.52 -3.61
CA HIS A 173 -21.14 -22.61 -3.35
C HIS A 173 -22.57 -22.33 -3.87
N ASN A 174 -22.87 -21.10 -4.24
CA ASN A 174 -24.22 -20.70 -4.69
C ASN A 174 -24.17 -20.00 -6.10
N THR A 175 -23.28 -20.45 -6.95
CA THR A 175 -23.01 -19.83 -8.26
C THR A 175 -24.24 -19.69 -9.15
N GLY A 176 -25.19 -20.60 -9.06
CA GLY A 176 -26.42 -20.56 -9.85
C GLY A 176 -27.36 -19.40 -9.53
N LYS A 177 -27.18 -18.73 -8.36
CA LYS A 177 -28.01 -17.62 -7.90
C LYS A 177 -27.23 -16.34 -7.68
N GLU A 178 -26.00 -16.44 -7.21
CA GLU A 178 -25.20 -15.29 -6.75
C GLU A 178 -24.02 -14.98 -7.69
N GLY A 179 -23.76 -15.82 -8.68
CA GLY A 179 -22.65 -15.69 -9.60
C GLY A 179 -21.37 -16.37 -9.10
N ASN A 180 -20.26 -16.08 -9.78
CA ASN A 180 -18.96 -16.66 -9.49
C ASN A 180 -18.07 -15.70 -8.68
N ASN A 181 -16.93 -16.21 -8.26
CA ASN A 181 -15.88 -15.43 -7.60
C ASN A 181 -16.31 -14.86 -6.23
N LEU A 182 -17.01 -15.67 -5.45
CA LEU A 182 -17.52 -15.29 -4.14
C LEU A 182 -16.88 -16.12 -3.03
N ILE A 183 -16.57 -15.43 -1.93
CA ILE A 183 -16.25 -16.05 -0.64
C ILE A 183 -17.42 -15.78 0.28
N HIS A 184 -18.06 -16.84 0.75
CA HIS A 184 -19.21 -16.75 1.64
C HIS A 184 -18.75 -16.79 3.08
N PHE A 185 -19.22 -15.82 3.85
CA PHE A 185 -18.92 -15.72 5.28
C PHE A 185 -20.17 -15.95 6.12
N LEU A 186 -20.00 -16.65 7.23
CA LEU A 186 -21.00 -16.69 8.31
C LEU A 186 -20.49 -15.82 9.47
N ILE A 187 -21.32 -14.90 9.92
CA ILE A 187 -21.05 -14.01 11.04
C ILE A 187 -21.88 -14.49 12.23
N GLY A 188 -21.31 -14.49 13.42
CA GLY A 188 -22.11 -14.79 14.61
C GLY A 188 -21.44 -15.67 15.64
N LYS A 189 -20.11 -15.84 15.59
CA LYS A 189 -19.36 -16.55 16.62
C LYS A 189 -18.39 -15.61 17.32
N SER A 190 -18.52 -15.51 18.65
CA SER A 190 -17.53 -14.85 19.51
C SER A 190 -16.87 -15.94 20.37
N GLY A 191 -15.62 -16.27 20.04
CA GLY A 191 -14.97 -17.44 20.63
C GLY A 191 -15.74 -18.72 20.32
N ASP A 192 -16.04 -19.52 21.34
CA ASP A 192 -16.85 -20.74 21.23
C ASP A 192 -18.37 -20.51 21.34
N ASN A 193 -18.77 -19.28 21.58
CA ASN A 193 -20.19 -18.94 21.76
C ASN A 193 -20.80 -18.46 20.44
N ILE A 194 -21.96 -18.97 20.11
CA ILE A 194 -22.81 -18.50 19.01
C ILE A 194 -23.48 -17.21 19.50
N CYS A 195 -23.25 -16.10 18.81
CA CYS A 195 -24.01 -14.88 19.04
C CYS A 195 -25.41 -15.07 18.42
N GLY A 196 -26.41 -15.43 19.24
CA GLY A 196 -27.81 -15.41 18.83
C GLY A 196 -28.28 -13.97 18.67
N MET A 197 -28.95 -13.65 17.58
CA MET A 197 -29.86 -12.51 17.56
C MET A 197 -31.14 -12.94 18.26
N THR A 198 -31.21 -12.78 19.56
CA THR A 198 -32.46 -12.99 20.31
C THR A 198 -32.98 -11.65 20.73
N ASP A 199 -34.14 -11.30 20.22
CA ASP A 199 -35.07 -10.43 20.91
C ASP A 199 -35.59 -11.18 22.11
N SER A 200 -35.23 -10.75 23.30
CA SER A 200 -35.86 -11.16 24.53
C SER A 200 -36.57 -9.98 25.15
#